data_1df4511f8af1fbcb3575ab67e7e3f8f1
#
_entry.id   1df4511f8af1fbcb3575ab67e7e3f8f1
#
_cell.length_a   1.000
_cell.length_b   1.000
_cell.length_c   1.000
_cell.angle_alpha   90.00
_cell.angle_beta   90.00
_cell.angle_gamma   90.00
#
_symmetry.space_group_name_H-M   'P 1'
#
loop_
_entity.id
_entity.type
_entity.pdbx_description
1 polymer ?
#
loop_
_entity_poly.entity_id
_entity_poly.type
_entity_poly.pdbx_seq_one_letter_code
_entity_poly.pdbx_strand_id
1 'polypeptide(L)'
;MYDSVIIGAGPGGYVCAIEISKLGGKVCIVEKNGFGGTCTQRGCIPTKYLHSVADIVRKMSMSKAYGIDSKFDLNYKILKSKMLSTVTKLASGIELLLKGNGVEIVEGEAEIISSNKVKVDNKILETKNIVIATGSIPVSLAGYDFKEKILSTDTFWNVEELPKSIAVIGGGYSGCEFASILNVLGCKVWLVEMAEMLMPDQPQEIGNTLEKYMRIDGITVLTNSKVEKITEQGILINGQNIDVEKILVCVGRKPNINSDELKKLGIEFNSKGINVNKKMLTNISNIYAIGDITGKYELAHVASKQGEVTAHNIMGHGNEMDYSVIPF
;
A
#
# COMPACT_ATOMS: atom_id res chain seq x y z
N MET A 1 -13.41 -23.67 18.11
CA MET A 1 -12.16 -22.92 18.41
C MET A 1 -11.20 -23.12 17.24
N TYR A 2 -10.57 -22.06 16.75
CA TYR A 2 -9.57 -22.09 15.68
C TYR A 2 -8.16 -22.25 16.25
N ASP A 3 -7.22 -22.74 15.45
CA ASP A 3 -5.79 -22.69 15.79
C ASP A 3 -5.27 -21.27 15.61
N SER A 4 -5.81 -20.53 14.62
CA SER A 4 -5.54 -19.09 14.45
C SER A 4 -6.72 -18.33 13.89
N VAL A 5 -6.89 -17.07 14.35
CA VAL A 5 -7.70 -16.04 13.69
C VAL A 5 -6.74 -14.96 13.19
N ILE A 6 -6.84 -14.64 11.89
CA ILE A 6 -6.00 -13.66 11.20
C ILE A 6 -6.84 -12.44 10.88
N ILE A 7 -6.37 -11.25 11.25
CA ILE A 7 -7.07 -9.97 11.05
C ILE A 7 -6.42 -9.21 9.89
N GLY A 8 -7.08 -9.20 8.75
CA GLY A 8 -6.63 -8.60 7.50
C GLY A 8 -6.17 -9.63 6.46
N ALA A 9 -6.70 -9.51 5.24
CA ALA A 9 -6.41 -10.38 4.10
C ALA A 9 -5.44 -9.76 3.08
N GLY A 10 -4.50 -8.92 3.56
CA GLY A 10 -3.36 -8.46 2.76
C GLY A 10 -2.34 -9.57 2.49
N PRO A 11 -1.22 -9.27 1.78
CA PRO A 11 -0.22 -10.27 1.40
C PRO A 11 0.30 -11.13 2.56
N GLY A 12 0.50 -10.54 3.74
CA GLY A 12 0.89 -11.31 4.93
C GLY A 12 -0.22 -12.21 5.43
N GLY A 13 -1.45 -11.66 5.55
CA GLY A 13 -2.57 -12.37 6.16
C GLY A 13 -3.06 -13.55 5.33
N TYR A 14 -3.33 -13.37 4.02
CA TYR A 14 -3.83 -14.49 3.21
C TYR A 14 -2.79 -15.59 3.02
N VAL A 15 -1.49 -15.24 2.89
CA VAL A 15 -0.42 -16.23 2.81
C VAL A 15 -0.31 -17.01 4.11
N CYS A 16 -0.34 -16.33 5.26
CA CYS A 16 -0.33 -16.97 6.58
C CYS A 16 -1.52 -17.94 6.75
N ALA A 17 -2.73 -17.52 6.35
CA ALA A 17 -3.92 -18.36 6.46
C ALA A 17 -3.80 -19.64 5.62
N ILE A 18 -3.39 -19.51 4.37
CA ILE A 18 -3.22 -20.63 3.45
C ILE A 18 -2.16 -21.60 4.00
N GLU A 19 -1.05 -21.08 4.51
CA GLU A 19 0.05 -21.91 5.01
C GLU A 19 -0.34 -22.65 6.29
N ILE A 20 -1.03 -21.99 7.25
CA ILE A 20 -1.58 -22.67 8.43
C ILE A 20 -2.50 -23.83 8.01
N SER A 21 -3.38 -23.58 7.04
CA SER A 21 -4.30 -24.61 6.56
C SER A 21 -3.59 -25.78 5.90
N LYS A 22 -2.57 -25.54 5.07
CA LYS A 22 -1.73 -26.59 4.46
C LYS A 22 -1.00 -27.43 5.50
N LEU A 23 -0.62 -26.82 6.62
CA LEU A 23 0.00 -27.50 7.76
C LEU A 23 -1.02 -28.24 8.66
N GLY A 24 -2.31 -28.29 8.26
CA GLY A 24 -3.38 -29.00 8.95
C GLY A 24 -4.06 -28.20 10.07
N GLY A 25 -3.80 -26.91 10.19
CA GLY A 25 -4.43 -26.04 11.18
C GLY A 25 -5.81 -25.54 10.76
N LYS A 26 -6.72 -25.40 11.74
CA LYS A 26 -8.02 -24.75 11.53
C LYS A 26 -7.90 -23.25 11.65
N VAL A 27 -8.08 -22.51 10.56
CA VAL A 27 -7.84 -21.06 10.47
C VAL A 27 -9.08 -20.30 10.00
N CYS A 28 -9.27 -19.12 10.57
CA CYS A 28 -10.24 -18.13 10.12
C CYS A 28 -9.52 -16.83 9.78
N ILE A 29 -9.90 -16.20 8.67
CA ILE A 29 -9.43 -14.88 8.27
C ILE A 29 -10.57 -13.88 8.30
N VAL A 30 -10.32 -12.70 8.89
CA VAL A 30 -11.29 -11.59 8.96
C VAL A 30 -10.82 -10.47 8.05
N GLU A 31 -11.69 -10.04 7.14
CA GLU A 31 -11.38 -8.93 6.21
C GLU A 31 -12.59 -7.99 6.06
N LYS A 32 -12.35 -6.67 6.04
CA LYS A 32 -13.39 -5.64 5.94
C LYS A 32 -13.48 -4.92 4.59
N ASN A 33 -12.40 -4.94 3.79
CA ASN A 33 -12.25 -4.08 2.59
C ASN A 33 -11.91 -4.85 1.31
N GLY A 34 -12.05 -6.17 1.32
CA GLY A 34 -11.74 -7.04 0.16
C GLY A 34 -10.32 -7.60 0.15
N PHE A 35 -10.19 -8.76 -0.50
CA PHE A 35 -9.00 -9.60 -0.44
C PHE A 35 -7.80 -9.02 -1.17
N GLY A 36 -6.59 -9.34 -0.67
CA GLY A 36 -5.31 -8.91 -1.22
C GLY A 36 -4.78 -7.60 -0.65
N GLY A 37 -5.57 -6.93 0.23
CA GLY A 37 -5.16 -5.72 0.95
C GLY A 37 -4.74 -4.57 0.04
N THR A 38 -3.91 -3.67 0.57
CA THR A 38 -3.44 -2.48 -0.16
C THR A 38 -2.79 -2.84 -1.49
N CYS A 39 -1.92 -3.84 -1.54
CA CYS A 39 -1.19 -4.20 -2.76
C CYS A 39 -2.12 -4.54 -3.93
N THR A 40 -3.12 -5.40 -3.71
CA THR A 40 -4.06 -5.82 -4.76
C THR A 40 -5.10 -4.76 -5.07
N GLN A 41 -5.67 -4.13 -4.04
CA GLN A 41 -6.84 -3.27 -4.19
C GLN A 41 -6.51 -1.85 -4.67
N ARG A 42 -5.39 -1.26 -4.15
CA ARG A 42 -5.12 0.18 -4.29
C ARG A 42 -3.62 0.56 -4.31
N GLY A 43 -2.74 -0.42 -4.48
CA GLY A 43 -1.28 -0.21 -4.50
C GLY A 43 -0.63 -0.82 -5.72
N CYS A 44 0.05 -1.96 -5.54
CA CYS A 44 0.89 -2.59 -6.56
C CYS A 44 0.14 -2.84 -7.88
N ILE A 45 -1.02 -3.50 -7.83
CA ILE A 45 -1.72 -3.95 -9.03
C ILE A 45 -2.25 -2.78 -9.85
N PRO A 46 -3.07 -1.86 -9.31
CA PRO A 46 -3.56 -0.76 -10.12
C PRO A 46 -2.43 0.17 -10.59
N THR A 47 -1.39 0.40 -9.79
CA THR A 47 -0.24 1.21 -10.21
C THR A 47 0.51 0.57 -11.37
N LYS A 48 0.83 -0.73 -11.31
CA LYS A 48 1.53 -1.44 -12.38
C LYS A 48 0.68 -1.59 -13.64
N TYR A 49 -0.65 -1.66 -13.48
CA TYR A 49 -1.56 -1.59 -14.63
C TYR A 49 -1.45 -0.23 -15.35
N LEU A 50 -1.54 0.89 -14.62
CA LEU A 50 -1.35 2.21 -15.21
C LEU A 50 0.03 2.38 -15.81
N HIS A 51 1.08 1.87 -15.15
CA HIS A 51 2.45 1.91 -15.66
C HIS A 51 2.56 1.19 -17.01
N SER A 52 1.98 0.00 -17.15
CA SER A 52 1.99 -0.73 -18.43
C SER A 52 1.29 0.02 -19.55
N VAL A 53 0.20 0.74 -19.25
CA VAL A 53 -0.48 1.59 -20.23
C VAL A 53 0.37 2.83 -20.56
N ALA A 54 0.99 3.45 -19.56
CA ALA A 54 1.90 4.57 -19.77
C ALA A 54 3.09 4.18 -20.69
N ASP A 55 3.62 2.96 -20.55
CA ASP A 55 4.66 2.44 -21.45
C ASP A 55 4.19 2.33 -22.90
N ILE A 56 2.92 1.91 -23.12
CA ILE A 56 2.33 1.89 -24.46
C ILE A 56 2.24 3.30 -25.02
N VAL A 57 1.71 4.25 -24.25
CA VAL A 57 1.59 5.66 -24.65
C VAL A 57 2.96 6.26 -24.97
N ARG A 58 3.97 6.00 -24.15
CA ARG A 58 5.35 6.47 -24.37
C ARG A 58 5.92 5.91 -25.68
N LYS A 59 5.76 4.61 -25.94
CA LYS A 59 6.20 3.98 -27.21
C LYS A 59 5.48 4.57 -28.42
N MET A 60 4.18 4.82 -28.32
CA MET A 60 3.42 5.49 -29.38
C MET A 60 3.93 6.91 -29.63
N SER A 61 4.18 7.70 -28.59
CA SER A 61 4.73 9.05 -28.72
C SER A 61 6.11 9.09 -29.37
N MET A 62 6.93 8.03 -29.15
CA MET A 62 8.27 7.91 -29.75
C MET A 62 8.26 7.26 -31.14
N SER A 63 7.15 6.71 -31.60
CA SER A 63 7.06 5.89 -32.82
C SER A 63 7.49 6.62 -34.09
N LYS A 64 7.32 7.95 -34.13
CA LYS A 64 7.73 8.79 -35.28
C LYS A 64 9.25 8.71 -35.56
N ALA A 65 10.08 8.52 -34.51
CA ALA A 65 11.52 8.33 -34.67
C ALA A 65 11.87 7.04 -35.43
N TYR A 66 10.93 6.11 -35.51
CA TYR A 66 11.05 4.84 -36.26
C TYR A 66 10.25 4.83 -37.57
N GLY A 67 9.78 6.00 -38.04
CA GLY A 67 9.00 6.11 -39.25
C GLY A 67 7.54 5.67 -39.13
N ILE A 68 7.01 5.55 -37.90
CA ILE A 68 5.62 5.15 -37.65
C ILE A 68 4.83 6.38 -37.19
N ASP A 69 3.89 6.83 -37.98
CA ASP A 69 2.93 7.87 -37.58
C ASP A 69 1.82 7.24 -36.77
N SER A 70 1.82 7.53 -35.45
CA SER A 70 0.75 7.11 -34.56
C SER A 70 -0.02 8.33 -34.02
N LYS A 71 -1.33 8.21 -34.01
CA LYS A 71 -2.23 9.13 -33.28
C LYS A 71 -3.01 8.28 -32.28
N PHE A 72 -3.14 8.76 -31.07
CA PHE A 72 -3.94 8.08 -30.06
C PHE A 72 -4.76 9.11 -29.28
N ASP A 73 -5.87 8.63 -28.76
CA ASP A 73 -6.71 9.35 -27.81
C ASP A 73 -6.93 8.44 -26.60
N LEU A 74 -6.66 8.97 -25.39
CA LEU A 74 -6.76 8.21 -24.17
C LEU A 74 -8.17 8.34 -23.59
N ASN A 75 -8.92 7.23 -23.57
CA ASN A 75 -10.18 7.14 -22.85
C ASN A 75 -9.95 6.60 -21.43
N TYR A 76 -9.82 7.53 -20.46
CA TYR A 76 -9.54 7.15 -19.06
C TYR A 76 -10.64 6.30 -18.42
N LYS A 77 -11.92 6.49 -18.79
CA LYS A 77 -13.03 5.69 -18.26
C LYS A 77 -12.89 4.20 -18.64
N ILE A 78 -12.51 3.94 -19.90
CA ILE A 78 -12.24 2.58 -20.37
C ILE A 78 -11.01 2.00 -19.65
N LEU A 79 -9.92 2.77 -19.55
CA LEU A 79 -8.70 2.37 -18.86
C LEU A 79 -9.00 2.01 -17.40
N LYS A 80 -9.66 2.91 -16.66
CA LYS A 80 -10.06 2.70 -15.25
C LYS A 80 -10.92 1.44 -15.10
N SER A 81 -11.93 1.25 -15.96
CA SER A 81 -12.78 0.07 -15.94
C SER A 81 -12.00 -1.24 -16.12
N LYS A 82 -11.05 -1.28 -17.06
CA LYS A 82 -10.18 -2.44 -17.30
C LYS A 82 -9.24 -2.71 -16.14
N MET A 83 -8.65 -1.67 -15.58
CA MET A 83 -7.81 -1.76 -14.39
C MET A 83 -8.59 -2.34 -13.21
N LEU A 84 -9.77 -1.79 -12.90
CA LEU A 84 -10.63 -2.28 -11.82
C LEU A 84 -11.07 -3.73 -12.05
N SER A 85 -11.38 -4.11 -13.29
CA SER A 85 -11.67 -5.52 -13.63
C SER A 85 -10.50 -6.45 -13.32
N THR A 86 -9.26 -6.00 -13.56
CA THR A 86 -8.04 -6.77 -13.22
C THR A 86 -7.88 -6.90 -11.71
N VAL A 87 -8.06 -5.81 -10.97
CA VAL A 87 -8.03 -5.80 -9.50
C VAL A 87 -9.08 -6.79 -8.94
N THR A 88 -10.32 -6.70 -9.41
CA THR A 88 -11.41 -7.59 -8.97
C THR A 88 -11.10 -9.07 -9.26
N LYS A 89 -10.58 -9.39 -10.44
CA LYS A 89 -10.19 -10.77 -10.79
C LYS A 89 -9.12 -11.33 -9.84
N LEU A 90 -8.11 -10.54 -9.53
CA LEU A 90 -7.04 -10.97 -8.62
C LEU A 90 -7.55 -11.11 -7.18
N ALA A 91 -8.37 -10.18 -6.70
CA ALA A 91 -8.98 -10.26 -5.39
C ALA A 91 -9.88 -11.52 -5.25
N SER A 92 -10.73 -11.78 -6.26
CA SER A 92 -11.55 -13.00 -6.30
C SER A 92 -10.70 -14.28 -6.39
N GLY A 93 -9.55 -14.21 -7.08
CA GLY A 93 -8.58 -15.30 -7.12
C GLY A 93 -8.01 -15.63 -5.74
N ILE A 94 -7.67 -14.61 -4.94
CA ILE A 94 -7.22 -14.79 -3.55
C ILE A 94 -8.32 -15.40 -2.69
N GLU A 95 -9.56 -14.92 -2.82
CA GLU A 95 -10.71 -15.48 -2.11
C GLU A 95 -10.92 -16.97 -2.44
N LEU A 96 -10.85 -17.33 -3.73
CA LEU A 96 -10.94 -18.71 -4.18
C LEU A 96 -9.82 -19.59 -3.62
N LEU A 97 -8.56 -19.06 -3.57
CA LEU A 97 -7.44 -19.76 -2.97
C LEU A 97 -7.65 -20.00 -1.47
N LEU A 98 -8.16 -19.02 -0.73
CA LEU A 98 -8.49 -19.17 0.69
C LEU A 98 -9.55 -20.27 0.89
N LYS A 99 -10.68 -20.21 0.16
CA LYS A 99 -11.76 -21.20 0.21
C LYS A 99 -11.28 -22.58 -0.21
N GLY A 100 -10.50 -22.67 -1.29
CA GLY A 100 -9.95 -23.92 -1.81
C GLY A 100 -8.97 -24.62 -0.85
N ASN A 101 -8.32 -23.86 0.04
CA ASN A 101 -7.50 -24.39 1.12
C ASN A 101 -8.27 -24.58 2.44
N GLY A 102 -9.60 -24.45 2.45
CA GLY A 102 -10.42 -24.69 3.64
C GLY A 102 -10.32 -23.59 4.72
N VAL A 103 -9.84 -22.40 4.36
CA VAL A 103 -9.80 -21.24 5.27
C VAL A 103 -11.22 -20.71 5.45
N GLU A 104 -11.69 -20.58 6.70
CA GLU A 104 -12.95 -19.89 6.98
C GLU A 104 -12.78 -18.39 6.81
N ILE A 105 -13.70 -17.76 6.07
CA ILE A 105 -13.69 -16.33 5.81
C ILE A 105 -14.82 -15.68 6.58
N VAL A 106 -14.51 -14.61 7.31
CA VAL A 106 -15.49 -13.74 7.96
C VAL A 106 -15.27 -12.31 7.47
N GLU A 107 -16.28 -11.76 6.82
CA GLU A 107 -16.26 -10.36 6.40
C GLU A 107 -16.72 -9.46 7.55
N GLY A 108 -16.01 -8.37 7.80
CA GLY A 108 -16.33 -7.39 8.83
C GLY A 108 -15.11 -6.80 9.51
N GLU A 109 -15.36 -5.86 10.42
CA GLU A 109 -14.31 -5.24 11.23
C GLU A 109 -14.07 -6.06 12.49
N ALA A 110 -12.81 -6.44 12.70
CA ALA A 110 -12.39 -7.22 13.85
C ALA A 110 -12.01 -6.34 15.04
N GLU A 111 -12.43 -6.73 16.23
CA GLU A 111 -11.99 -6.19 17.53
C GLU A 111 -11.39 -7.33 18.36
N ILE A 112 -10.16 -7.17 18.84
CA ILE A 112 -9.52 -8.14 19.75
C ILE A 112 -9.99 -7.86 21.17
N ILE A 113 -10.86 -8.71 21.71
CA ILE A 113 -11.43 -8.53 23.05
C ILE A 113 -10.62 -9.22 24.16
N SER A 114 -9.83 -10.22 23.81
CA SER A 114 -8.84 -10.85 24.70
C SER A 114 -7.77 -11.58 23.88
N SER A 115 -6.75 -12.12 24.52
CA SER A 115 -5.68 -12.85 23.84
C SER A 115 -6.13 -14.10 23.07
N ASN A 116 -7.39 -14.54 23.24
CA ASN A 116 -7.95 -15.73 22.58
C ASN A 116 -9.36 -15.50 22.00
N LYS A 117 -9.83 -14.26 21.92
CA LYS A 117 -11.16 -13.93 21.38
C LYS A 117 -11.11 -12.70 20.49
N VAL A 118 -11.65 -12.85 19.29
CA VAL A 118 -11.85 -11.78 18.32
C VAL A 118 -13.34 -11.62 18.06
N LYS A 119 -13.83 -10.41 18.15
CA LYS A 119 -15.22 -10.05 17.84
C LYS A 119 -15.31 -9.49 16.43
N VAL A 120 -16.28 -9.93 15.67
CA VAL A 120 -16.64 -9.37 14.37
C VAL A 120 -18.14 -9.18 14.37
N ASP A 121 -18.61 -7.95 14.35
CA ASP A 121 -20.01 -7.57 14.58
C ASP A 121 -20.59 -8.21 15.85
N ASN A 122 -21.56 -9.11 15.69
CA ASN A 122 -22.18 -9.86 16.81
C ASN A 122 -21.55 -11.26 17.03
N LYS A 123 -20.54 -11.66 16.23
CA LYS A 123 -19.90 -12.98 16.30
C LYS A 123 -18.62 -12.90 17.12
N ILE A 124 -18.43 -13.84 18.04
CA ILE A 124 -17.17 -14.02 18.78
C ILE A 124 -16.46 -15.25 18.22
N LEU A 125 -15.22 -15.07 17.78
CA LEU A 125 -14.33 -16.11 17.27
C LEU A 125 -13.36 -16.49 18.37
N GLU A 126 -13.43 -17.73 18.84
CA GLU A 126 -12.48 -18.29 19.82
C GLU A 126 -11.32 -18.95 19.12
N THR A 127 -10.10 -18.62 19.54
CA THR A 127 -8.87 -19.04 18.89
C THR A 127 -7.74 -19.33 19.88
N LYS A 128 -6.78 -20.15 19.48
CA LYS A 128 -5.53 -20.35 20.23
C LYS A 128 -4.54 -19.20 19.97
N ASN A 129 -4.46 -18.72 18.73
CA ASN A 129 -3.54 -17.65 18.32
C ASN A 129 -4.26 -16.57 17.54
N ILE A 130 -3.79 -15.33 17.67
CA ILE A 130 -4.24 -14.17 16.90
C ILE A 130 -3.08 -13.65 16.05
N VAL A 131 -3.33 -13.36 14.76
CA VAL A 131 -2.37 -12.72 13.86
C VAL A 131 -2.92 -11.35 13.44
N ILE A 132 -2.23 -10.29 13.85
CA ILE A 132 -2.57 -8.90 13.46
C ILE A 132 -1.87 -8.59 12.13
N ALA A 133 -2.65 -8.49 11.04
CA ALA A 133 -2.19 -8.21 9.69
C ALA A 133 -2.91 -6.99 9.07
N THR A 134 -3.21 -5.99 9.90
CA THR A 134 -4.04 -4.83 9.55
C THR A 134 -3.33 -3.80 8.67
N GLY A 135 -2.04 -3.99 8.39
CA GLY A 135 -1.27 -3.23 7.44
C GLY A 135 -1.02 -1.77 7.84
N SER A 136 -1.07 -0.89 6.86
CA SER A 136 -0.78 0.54 6.99
C SER A 136 -1.82 1.42 6.32
N ILE A 137 -1.81 2.71 6.68
CA ILE A 137 -2.66 3.76 6.09
C ILE A 137 -1.80 4.92 5.60
N PRO A 138 -2.22 5.68 4.56
CA PRO A 138 -1.48 6.85 4.09
C PRO A 138 -1.33 7.93 5.16
N VAL A 139 -0.18 8.60 5.17
CA VAL A 139 0.04 9.79 6.01
C VAL A 139 -0.50 11.02 5.30
N SER A 140 -1.29 11.83 6.00
CA SER A 140 -1.77 13.13 5.52
C SER A 140 -0.76 14.23 5.82
N LEU A 141 -0.86 15.35 5.10
CA LEU A 141 -0.15 16.57 5.47
C LEU A 141 -0.78 17.19 6.73
N ALA A 142 0.08 17.74 7.61
CA ALA A 142 -0.38 18.34 8.85
C ALA A 142 -1.46 19.42 8.61
N GLY A 143 -2.62 19.25 9.24
CA GLY A 143 -3.75 20.16 9.13
C GLY A 143 -4.65 19.95 7.91
N TYR A 144 -4.42 18.88 7.11
CA TYR A 144 -5.22 18.60 5.91
C TYR A 144 -5.71 17.16 5.89
N ASP A 145 -7.01 16.99 5.71
CA ASP A 145 -7.63 15.70 5.50
C ASP A 145 -7.68 15.32 4.02
N PHE A 146 -7.70 14.04 3.74
CA PHE A 146 -7.98 13.54 2.39
C PHE A 146 -9.44 13.81 2.02
N LYS A 147 -9.62 14.54 0.93
CA LYS A 147 -10.92 14.96 0.37
C LYS A 147 -10.83 14.95 -1.17
N GLU A 148 -11.87 15.46 -1.82
CA GLU A 148 -11.96 15.48 -3.28
C GLU A 148 -10.75 16.11 -3.99
N LYS A 149 -10.16 17.19 -3.44
CA LYS A 149 -8.99 17.86 -4.00
C LYS A 149 -7.66 17.25 -3.52
N ILE A 150 -7.62 16.76 -2.28
CA ILE A 150 -6.42 16.22 -1.63
C ILE A 150 -6.54 14.70 -1.55
N LEU A 151 -5.84 14.03 -2.43
CA LEU A 151 -5.89 12.58 -2.59
C LEU A 151 -4.75 11.92 -1.83
N SER A 152 -5.01 10.73 -1.30
CA SER A 152 -3.96 9.79 -0.89
C SER A 152 -3.69 8.78 -1.99
N THR A 153 -2.65 7.97 -1.82
CA THR A 153 -2.40 6.79 -2.66
C THR A 153 -3.53 5.76 -2.60
N ASP A 154 -4.35 5.79 -1.54
CA ASP A 154 -5.51 4.91 -1.39
C ASP A 154 -6.77 5.47 -2.07
N THR A 155 -6.94 6.79 -2.10
CA THR A 155 -8.15 7.45 -2.64
C THR A 155 -8.01 7.92 -4.08
N PHE A 156 -6.80 7.95 -4.65
CA PHE A 156 -6.54 8.32 -6.03
C PHE A 156 -7.40 7.51 -7.03
N TRP A 157 -7.65 6.25 -6.74
CA TRP A 157 -8.40 5.33 -7.61
C TRP A 157 -9.89 5.69 -7.77
N ASN A 158 -10.40 6.60 -6.93
CA ASN A 158 -11.78 7.12 -7.01
C ASN A 158 -11.93 8.22 -8.07
N VAL A 159 -10.84 8.76 -8.62
CA VAL A 159 -10.87 9.81 -9.63
C VAL A 159 -11.55 9.31 -10.90
N GLU A 160 -12.60 10.01 -11.35
CA GLU A 160 -13.38 9.60 -12.54
C GLU A 160 -12.75 10.06 -13.85
N GLU A 161 -12.01 11.18 -13.84
CA GLU A 161 -11.31 11.75 -14.97
C GLU A 161 -9.90 12.16 -14.53
N LEU A 162 -8.91 11.98 -15.40
CA LEU A 162 -7.57 12.46 -15.10
C LEU A 162 -7.58 13.99 -14.97
N PRO A 163 -6.97 14.54 -13.90
CA PRO A 163 -6.86 15.99 -13.76
C PRO A 163 -5.94 16.57 -14.86
N LYS A 164 -6.24 17.75 -15.34
CA LYS A 164 -5.34 18.47 -16.28
C LYS A 164 -4.03 18.83 -15.61
N SER A 165 -4.06 19.06 -14.29
CA SER A 165 -2.88 19.42 -13.50
C SER A 165 -2.93 18.82 -12.11
N ILE A 166 -1.77 18.35 -11.63
CA ILE A 166 -1.66 17.69 -10.32
C ILE A 166 -0.33 18.02 -9.66
N ALA A 167 -0.38 18.27 -8.36
CA ALA A 167 0.81 18.31 -7.51
C ALA A 167 0.95 16.96 -6.79
N VAL A 168 2.08 16.29 -6.97
CA VAL A 168 2.46 15.07 -6.24
C VAL A 168 3.41 15.49 -5.13
N ILE A 169 3.03 15.28 -3.88
CA ILE A 169 3.78 15.69 -2.70
C ILE A 169 4.49 14.46 -2.11
N GLY A 170 5.81 14.49 -2.12
CA GLY A 170 6.72 13.39 -1.73
C GLY A 170 7.40 12.77 -2.94
N GLY A 171 8.73 12.84 -2.97
CA GLY A 171 9.62 12.35 -4.04
C GLY A 171 10.20 10.95 -3.79
N GLY A 172 9.57 10.15 -2.94
CA GLY A 172 9.89 8.73 -2.77
C GLY A 172 9.36 7.86 -3.91
N TYR A 173 9.42 6.52 -3.75
CA TYR A 173 9.01 5.53 -4.76
C TYR A 173 7.63 5.82 -5.35
N SER A 174 6.60 5.89 -4.50
CA SER A 174 5.23 6.10 -4.96
C SER A 174 5.04 7.44 -5.66
N GLY A 175 5.63 8.51 -5.14
CA GLY A 175 5.51 9.83 -5.74
C GLY A 175 6.15 9.91 -7.12
N CYS A 176 7.35 9.35 -7.28
CA CYS A 176 8.04 9.28 -8.56
C CYS A 176 7.27 8.42 -9.58
N GLU A 177 6.74 7.26 -9.17
CA GLU A 177 5.91 6.42 -10.04
C GLU A 177 4.66 7.15 -10.51
N PHE A 178 3.87 7.71 -9.58
CA PHE A 178 2.66 8.47 -9.93
C PHE A 178 2.97 9.66 -10.81
N ALA A 179 4.01 10.45 -10.49
CA ALA A 179 4.39 11.60 -11.29
C ALA A 179 4.73 11.20 -12.74
N SER A 180 5.53 10.14 -12.91
CA SER A 180 5.91 9.63 -14.24
C SER A 180 4.69 9.11 -15.01
N ILE A 181 3.84 8.28 -14.38
CA ILE A 181 2.64 7.72 -15.01
C ILE A 181 1.69 8.84 -15.43
N LEU A 182 1.35 9.75 -14.53
CA LEU A 182 0.37 10.81 -14.77
C LEU A 182 0.84 11.78 -15.84
N ASN A 183 2.12 12.11 -15.86
CA ASN A 183 2.70 12.96 -16.91
C ASN A 183 2.57 12.31 -18.30
N VAL A 184 2.90 11.05 -18.44
CA VAL A 184 2.75 10.30 -19.71
C VAL A 184 1.30 10.19 -20.14
N LEU A 185 0.37 10.09 -19.20
CA LEU A 185 -1.07 10.05 -19.46
C LEU A 185 -1.68 11.44 -19.74
N GLY A 186 -0.87 12.50 -19.78
CA GLY A 186 -1.27 13.84 -20.23
C GLY A 186 -1.57 14.86 -19.13
N CYS A 187 -1.31 14.54 -17.86
CA CYS A 187 -1.42 15.51 -16.77
C CYS A 187 -0.20 16.44 -16.75
N LYS A 188 -0.41 17.73 -16.46
CA LYS A 188 0.69 18.62 -16.07
C LYS A 188 1.07 18.34 -14.61
N VAL A 189 2.32 17.89 -14.36
CA VAL A 189 2.73 17.38 -13.06
C VAL A 189 3.77 18.27 -12.40
N TRP A 190 3.54 18.60 -11.14
CA TRP A 190 4.55 19.12 -10.21
C TRP A 190 4.87 18.02 -9.19
N LEU A 191 6.12 17.60 -9.11
CA LEU A 191 6.63 16.69 -8.09
C LEU A 191 7.38 17.50 -7.05
N VAL A 192 6.88 17.50 -5.81
CA VAL A 192 7.40 18.32 -4.71
C VAL A 192 8.03 17.42 -3.67
N GLU A 193 9.31 17.66 -3.38
CA GLU A 193 10.08 16.91 -2.37
C GLU A 193 10.76 17.88 -1.40
N MET A 194 10.62 17.59 -0.11
CA MET A 194 11.21 18.39 0.96
C MET A 194 12.72 18.17 1.09
N ALA A 195 13.19 16.96 0.78
CA ALA A 195 14.61 16.62 0.79
C ALA A 195 15.35 17.25 -0.41
N GLU A 196 16.68 17.22 -0.35
CA GLU A 196 17.56 17.78 -1.38
C GLU A 196 17.48 17.03 -2.72
N MET A 197 17.03 15.78 -2.70
CA MET A 197 16.96 14.95 -3.89
C MET A 197 15.71 14.05 -3.86
N LEU A 198 15.31 13.54 -5.03
CA LEU A 198 14.34 12.45 -5.14
C LEU A 198 14.93 11.15 -4.58
N MET A 199 14.06 10.26 -4.07
CA MET A 199 14.47 8.96 -3.52
C MET A 199 15.56 9.12 -2.43
N PRO A 200 15.34 9.92 -1.36
CA PRO A 200 16.38 10.31 -0.40
C PRO A 200 17.04 9.13 0.33
N ASP A 201 16.39 7.96 0.36
CA ASP A 201 16.93 6.72 0.95
C ASP A 201 17.83 5.93 -0.01
N GLN A 202 18.04 6.42 -1.24
CA GLN A 202 18.87 5.79 -2.26
C GLN A 202 20.19 6.54 -2.46
N PRO A 203 21.21 5.91 -3.09
CA PRO A 203 22.43 6.60 -3.50
C PRO A 203 22.13 7.86 -4.31
N GLN A 204 22.87 8.93 -4.06
CA GLN A 204 22.65 10.25 -4.67
C GLN A 204 22.60 10.22 -6.20
N GLU A 205 23.41 9.36 -6.83
CA GLU A 205 23.45 9.19 -8.29
C GLU A 205 22.10 8.72 -8.84
N ILE A 206 21.38 7.87 -8.11
CA ILE A 206 20.03 7.40 -8.49
C ILE A 206 19.04 8.55 -8.44
N GLY A 207 18.98 9.30 -7.34
CA GLY A 207 18.10 10.45 -7.18
C GLY A 207 18.32 11.52 -8.23
N ASN A 208 19.58 11.91 -8.45
CA ASN A 208 19.96 12.92 -9.44
C ASN A 208 19.65 12.47 -10.88
N THR A 209 19.90 11.20 -11.19
CA THR A 209 19.60 10.64 -12.52
C THR A 209 18.11 10.62 -12.77
N LEU A 210 17.32 10.17 -11.80
CA LEU A 210 15.87 10.14 -11.88
C LEU A 210 15.29 11.55 -12.07
N GLU A 211 15.73 12.52 -11.28
CA GLU A 211 15.31 13.91 -11.39
C GLU A 211 15.59 14.48 -12.78
N LYS A 212 16.81 14.24 -13.30
CA LYS A 212 17.20 14.68 -14.65
C LYS A 212 16.22 14.16 -15.71
N TYR A 213 15.91 12.87 -15.70
CA TYR A 213 15.02 12.29 -16.70
C TYR A 213 13.56 12.73 -16.51
N MET A 214 13.08 12.88 -15.29
CA MET A 214 11.74 13.41 -15.03
C MET A 214 11.57 14.85 -15.57
N ARG A 215 12.60 15.69 -15.40
CA ARG A 215 12.60 17.06 -15.99
C ARG A 215 12.63 17.02 -17.51
N ILE A 216 13.39 16.13 -18.13
CA ILE A 216 13.41 15.92 -19.59
C ILE A 216 12.03 15.49 -20.09
N ASP A 217 11.33 14.63 -19.35
CA ASP A 217 9.97 14.18 -19.67
C ASP A 217 8.91 15.28 -19.46
N GLY A 218 9.27 16.47 -18.93
CA GLY A 218 8.37 17.62 -18.76
C GLY A 218 7.75 17.74 -17.37
N ILE A 219 8.13 16.94 -16.40
CA ILE A 219 7.68 17.05 -15.00
C ILE A 219 8.41 18.24 -14.34
N THR A 220 7.67 19.13 -13.69
CA THR A 220 8.26 20.18 -12.86
C THR A 220 8.64 19.59 -11.52
N VAL A 221 9.94 19.31 -11.30
CA VAL A 221 10.46 18.76 -10.04
C VAL A 221 10.92 19.89 -9.14
N LEU A 222 10.45 19.92 -7.90
CA LEU A 222 10.78 20.89 -6.86
C LEU A 222 11.36 20.15 -5.65
N THR A 223 12.68 20.01 -5.60
CA THR A 223 13.43 19.51 -4.42
C THR A 223 13.72 20.66 -3.44
N ASN A 224 14.15 20.37 -2.22
CA ASN A 224 14.31 21.37 -1.13
C ASN A 224 13.04 22.22 -0.95
N SER A 225 11.87 21.66 -1.18
CA SER A 225 10.62 22.42 -1.28
C SER A 225 9.55 21.83 -0.38
N LYS A 226 9.12 22.63 0.58
CA LYS A 226 8.03 22.25 1.50
C LYS A 226 6.74 22.95 1.10
N VAL A 227 5.64 22.21 1.07
CA VAL A 227 4.31 22.82 0.95
C VAL A 227 4.01 23.63 2.20
N GLU A 228 3.88 24.94 2.05
CA GLU A 228 3.58 25.87 3.13
C GLU A 228 2.09 25.88 3.44
N LYS A 229 1.27 25.88 2.40
CA LYS A 229 -0.19 25.91 2.50
C LYS A 229 -0.85 25.25 1.29
N ILE A 230 -1.97 24.60 1.53
CA ILE A 230 -2.91 24.20 0.48
C ILE A 230 -4.02 25.26 0.41
N THR A 231 -4.31 25.73 -0.82
CA THR A 231 -5.33 26.75 -1.10
C THR A 231 -6.46 26.13 -1.94
N GLU A 232 -7.53 26.89 -2.16
CA GLU A 232 -8.59 26.48 -3.07
C GLU A 232 -8.08 26.30 -4.50
N GLN A 233 -7.11 27.10 -4.94
CA GLN A 233 -6.54 27.06 -6.29
C GLN A 233 -5.45 25.98 -6.42
N GLY A 234 -4.67 25.70 -5.36
CA GLY A 234 -3.55 24.77 -5.45
C GLY A 234 -2.70 24.72 -4.19
N ILE A 235 -1.39 24.89 -4.34
CA ILE A 235 -0.41 24.83 -3.27
C ILE A 235 0.47 26.07 -3.24
N LEU A 236 0.88 26.49 -2.04
CA LEU A 236 1.87 27.54 -1.82
C LEU A 236 3.20 26.89 -1.49
N ILE A 237 4.25 27.21 -2.25
CA ILE A 237 5.63 26.70 -2.06
C ILE A 237 6.59 27.86 -2.30
N ASN A 238 7.51 28.08 -1.35
CA ASN A 238 8.54 29.15 -1.43
C ASN A 238 7.93 30.53 -1.75
N GLY A 239 6.77 30.84 -1.14
CA GLY A 239 6.04 32.07 -1.37
C GLY A 239 5.34 32.19 -2.74
N GLN A 240 5.36 31.17 -3.57
CA GLN A 240 4.70 31.13 -4.88
C GLN A 240 3.48 30.22 -4.89
N ASN A 241 2.37 30.72 -5.45
CA ASN A 241 1.20 29.88 -5.67
C ASN A 241 1.36 29.06 -6.97
N ILE A 242 1.06 27.77 -6.86
CA ILE A 242 1.02 26.83 -7.98
C ILE A 242 -0.40 26.30 -8.08
N ASP A 243 -1.09 26.70 -9.16
CA ASP A 243 -2.47 26.29 -9.40
C ASP A 243 -2.52 24.85 -9.94
N VAL A 244 -3.27 24.00 -9.25
CA VAL A 244 -3.47 22.60 -9.63
C VAL A 244 -4.90 22.14 -9.32
N GLU A 245 -5.43 21.28 -10.18
CA GLU A 245 -6.78 20.70 -9.96
C GLU A 245 -6.81 19.71 -8.81
N LYS A 246 -5.78 18.88 -8.69
CA LYS A 246 -5.67 17.85 -7.63
C LYS A 246 -4.30 17.86 -6.97
N ILE A 247 -4.26 17.34 -5.77
CA ILE A 247 -3.04 17.17 -4.98
C ILE A 247 -3.00 15.70 -4.55
N LEU A 248 -1.93 14.99 -4.89
CA LEU A 248 -1.69 13.61 -4.47
C LEU A 248 -0.59 13.57 -3.42
N VAL A 249 -0.92 13.11 -2.22
CA VAL A 249 0.02 13.05 -1.10
C VAL A 249 0.66 11.67 -1.05
N CYS A 250 2.00 11.64 -1.22
CA CYS A 250 2.85 10.45 -1.27
C CYS A 250 3.98 10.53 -0.23
N VAL A 251 3.71 11.06 0.98
CA VAL A 251 4.72 11.32 2.02
C VAL A 251 4.93 10.13 2.96
N GLY A 252 4.54 8.94 2.55
CA GLY A 252 4.69 7.70 3.29
C GLY A 252 3.39 7.16 3.87
N ARG A 253 3.53 6.07 4.60
CA ARG A 253 2.45 5.36 5.27
C ARG A 253 2.75 5.24 6.76
N LYS A 254 1.77 4.93 7.55
CA LYS A 254 1.92 4.62 8.98
C LYS A 254 1.15 3.35 9.33
N PRO A 255 1.61 2.57 10.32
CA PRO A 255 0.93 1.37 10.77
C PRO A 255 -0.53 1.67 11.15
N ASN A 256 -1.44 0.78 10.74
CA ASN A 256 -2.87 0.89 11.04
C ASN A 256 -3.16 0.34 12.45
N ILE A 257 -2.76 1.10 13.47
CA ILE A 257 -2.82 0.73 14.89
C ILE A 257 -4.07 1.31 15.54
N ASN A 258 -4.85 0.44 16.18
CA ASN A 258 -5.82 0.84 17.20
C ASN A 258 -5.10 0.86 18.56
N SER A 259 -4.59 2.03 18.96
CA SER A 259 -3.77 2.18 20.16
C SER A 259 -4.48 1.81 21.45
N ASP A 260 -5.79 2.08 21.54
CA ASP A 260 -6.57 1.79 22.76
C ASP A 260 -6.80 0.29 22.93
N GLU A 261 -7.06 -0.42 21.84
CA GLU A 261 -7.18 -1.87 21.82
C GLU A 261 -5.86 -2.55 22.23
N LEU A 262 -4.74 -2.15 21.62
CA LEU A 262 -3.42 -2.72 21.94
C LEU A 262 -3.01 -2.45 23.41
N LYS A 263 -3.28 -1.24 23.93
CA LYS A 263 -3.02 -0.91 25.34
C LYS A 263 -3.82 -1.77 26.29
N LYS A 264 -5.14 -1.98 26.02
CA LYS A 264 -6.00 -2.85 26.84
C LYS A 264 -5.50 -4.27 26.91
N LEU A 265 -4.89 -4.76 25.82
CA LEU A 265 -4.32 -6.11 25.72
C LEU A 265 -2.88 -6.20 26.26
N GLY A 266 -2.24 -5.08 26.60
CA GLY A 266 -0.85 -5.03 27.01
C GLY A 266 0.15 -5.34 25.88
N ILE A 267 -0.24 -5.15 24.61
CA ILE A 267 0.64 -5.35 23.46
C ILE A 267 1.58 -4.16 23.33
N GLU A 268 2.87 -4.41 23.22
CA GLU A 268 3.89 -3.38 23.06
C GLU A 268 3.93 -2.87 21.61
N PHE A 269 3.84 -1.55 21.46
CA PHE A 269 3.96 -0.86 20.17
C PHE A 269 4.56 0.53 20.34
N ASN A 270 5.02 1.11 19.26
CA ASN A 270 5.49 2.50 19.19
C ASN A 270 5.00 3.19 17.91
N SER A 271 5.48 4.39 17.61
CA SER A 271 5.08 5.14 16.41
C SER A 271 5.45 4.45 15.08
N LYS A 272 6.38 3.50 15.10
CA LYS A 272 6.80 2.74 13.91
C LYS A 272 5.96 1.48 13.69
N GLY A 273 5.36 0.88 14.76
CA GLY A 273 4.55 -0.32 14.63
C GLY A 273 4.48 -1.16 15.90
N ILE A 274 3.89 -2.35 15.78
CA ILE A 274 3.85 -3.37 16.84
C ILE A 274 5.23 -4.02 16.95
N ASN A 275 5.75 -4.10 18.19
CA ASN A 275 7.03 -4.76 18.46
C ASN A 275 6.89 -6.28 18.32
N VAL A 276 7.74 -6.87 17.47
CA VAL A 276 7.79 -8.32 17.27
C VAL A 276 9.24 -8.83 17.26
N ASN A 277 9.42 -10.06 17.70
CA ASN A 277 10.69 -10.77 17.59
C ASN A 277 10.88 -11.39 16.19
N LYS A 278 11.95 -12.15 15.95
CA LYS A 278 12.21 -12.81 14.66
C LYS A 278 11.17 -13.87 14.27
N LYS A 279 10.40 -14.38 15.24
CA LYS A 279 9.28 -15.31 15.00
C LYS A 279 7.96 -14.60 14.72
N MET A 280 7.98 -13.28 14.57
CA MET A 280 6.81 -12.41 14.43
C MET A 280 5.87 -12.41 15.64
N LEU A 281 6.32 -12.91 16.79
CA LEU A 281 5.58 -12.95 18.03
C LEU A 281 5.73 -11.61 18.76
N THR A 282 4.64 -11.09 19.30
CA THR A 282 4.61 -9.90 20.17
C THR A 282 5.12 -10.28 21.59
N ASN A 283 5.01 -9.36 22.53
CA ASN A 283 5.24 -9.66 23.96
C ASN A 283 4.15 -10.55 24.58
N ILE A 284 3.03 -10.81 23.89
CA ILE A 284 1.97 -11.73 24.30
C ILE A 284 2.17 -13.06 23.56
N SER A 285 2.30 -14.15 24.31
CA SER A 285 2.78 -15.46 23.85
C SER A 285 1.98 -16.15 22.73
N ASN A 286 0.79 -15.66 22.41
CA ASN A 286 -0.08 -16.21 21.37
C ASN A 286 -0.65 -15.11 20.43
N ILE A 287 -0.05 -13.92 20.43
CA ILE A 287 -0.39 -12.83 19.52
C ILE A 287 0.81 -12.50 18.63
N TYR A 288 0.62 -12.62 17.35
CA TYR A 288 1.59 -12.31 16.30
C TYR A 288 1.20 -11.04 15.56
N ALA A 289 2.16 -10.36 14.94
CA ALA A 289 1.90 -9.25 14.03
C ALA A 289 2.80 -9.36 12.79
N ILE A 290 2.22 -9.11 11.59
CA ILE A 290 2.89 -9.28 10.30
C ILE A 290 2.54 -8.17 9.31
N GLY A 291 3.45 -7.92 8.36
CA GLY A 291 3.30 -6.88 7.34
C GLY A 291 3.59 -5.49 7.90
N ASP A 292 3.03 -4.48 7.23
CA ASP A 292 3.30 -3.07 7.50
C ASP A 292 2.99 -2.64 8.94
N ILE A 293 2.08 -3.34 9.62
CA ILE A 293 1.73 -3.08 11.03
C ILE A 293 2.94 -3.19 11.96
N THR A 294 4.00 -3.91 11.55
CA THR A 294 5.24 -4.06 12.33
C THR A 294 6.23 -2.91 12.10
N GLY A 295 5.99 -2.08 11.07
CA GLY A 295 6.84 -0.93 10.73
C GLY A 295 8.26 -1.25 10.33
N LYS A 296 8.56 -2.51 9.96
CA LYS A 296 9.91 -2.91 9.54
C LYS A 296 10.15 -2.67 8.06
N TYR A 297 9.27 -3.22 7.21
CA TYR A 297 9.33 -3.08 5.74
C TYR A 297 7.90 -3.05 5.19
N GLU A 298 7.59 -2.02 4.40
CA GLU A 298 6.28 -1.85 3.75
C GLU A 298 6.30 -2.50 2.36
N LEU A 299 6.66 -3.81 2.30
CA LEU A 299 6.85 -4.57 1.08
C LEU A 299 5.99 -5.84 1.09
N ALA A 300 5.22 -6.06 0.02
CA ALA A 300 4.26 -7.17 -0.06
C ALA A 300 4.93 -8.54 0.10
N HIS A 301 6.09 -8.76 -0.53
CA HIS A 301 6.82 -10.02 -0.44
C HIS A 301 7.44 -10.26 0.95
N VAL A 302 7.84 -9.18 1.66
CA VAL A 302 8.27 -9.29 3.06
C VAL A 302 7.10 -9.67 3.95
N ALA A 303 5.93 -9.03 3.77
CA ALA A 303 4.72 -9.38 4.51
C ALA A 303 4.32 -10.85 4.27
N SER A 304 4.39 -11.34 3.01
CA SER A 304 4.15 -12.74 2.67
C SER A 304 5.11 -13.68 3.40
N LYS A 305 6.41 -13.36 3.40
CA LYS A 305 7.40 -14.17 4.11
C LYS A 305 7.20 -14.18 5.63
N GLN A 306 6.83 -13.03 6.21
CA GLN A 306 6.43 -12.96 7.61
C GLN A 306 5.20 -13.83 7.89
N GLY A 307 4.25 -13.92 6.96
CA GLY A 307 3.08 -14.79 7.03
C GLY A 307 3.46 -16.28 7.08
N GLU A 308 4.36 -16.72 6.19
CA GLU A 308 4.90 -18.09 6.20
C GLU A 308 5.58 -18.42 7.53
N VAL A 309 6.51 -17.55 7.97
CA VAL A 309 7.23 -17.74 9.25
C VAL A 309 6.26 -17.84 10.42
N THR A 310 5.24 -17.01 10.45
CA THR A 310 4.22 -17.02 11.50
C THR A 310 3.41 -18.32 11.48
N ALA A 311 2.98 -18.77 10.29
CA ALA A 311 2.25 -20.03 10.14
C ALA A 311 3.04 -21.22 10.68
N HIS A 312 4.32 -21.32 10.32
CA HIS A 312 5.21 -22.38 10.82
C HIS A 312 5.36 -22.31 12.34
N ASN A 313 5.51 -21.12 12.94
CA ASN A 313 5.62 -20.98 14.39
C ASN A 313 4.32 -21.37 15.11
N ILE A 314 3.16 -20.98 14.59
CA ILE A 314 1.85 -21.36 15.14
C ILE A 314 1.67 -22.88 15.12
N MET A 315 2.14 -23.54 14.07
CA MET A 315 2.03 -25.00 13.88
C MET A 315 3.19 -25.80 14.51
N GLY A 316 4.09 -25.13 15.28
CA GLY A 316 5.14 -25.79 16.05
C GLY A 316 6.43 -26.14 15.31
N HIS A 317 6.61 -25.67 14.07
CA HIS A 317 7.78 -25.99 13.23
C HIS A 317 9.02 -25.11 13.47
N GLY A 318 8.91 -24.04 14.25
CA GLY A 318 10.03 -23.18 14.66
C GLY A 318 10.78 -22.53 13.50
N ASN A 319 10.35 -21.34 13.06
CA ASN A 319 11.00 -20.60 11.96
C ASN A 319 11.29 -19.16 12.38
N GLU A 320 12.26 -18.51 11.74
CA GLU A 320 12.64 -17.13 12.02
C GLU A 320 12.77 -16.31 10.72
N MET A 321 12.42 -15.02 10.79
CA MET A 321 12.65 -14.08 9.72
C MET A 321 14.13 -13.78 9.55
N ASP A 322 14.60 -13.93 8.33
CA ASP A 322 15.89 -13.42 7.88
C ASP A 322 15.67 -12.18 6.99
N TYR A 323 16.22 -11.05 7.41
CA TYR A 323 16.17 -9.78 6.71
C TYR A 323 17.50 -9.41 6.04
N SER A 324 18.46 -10.33 5.95
CA SER A 324 19.79 -10.06 5.38
C SER A 324 19.75 -9.77 3.89
N VAL A 325 18.75 -10.32 3.18
CA VAL A 325 18.55 -10.10 1.75
C VAL A 325 17.07 -9.78 1.49
N ILE A 326 16.78 -8.51 1.19
CA ILE A 326 15.45 -8.06 0.80
C ILE A 326 15.57 -7.34 -0.54
N PRO A 327 14.94 -7.86 -1.61
CA PRO A 327 14.89 -7.15 -2.88
C PRO A 327 13.98 -5.92 -2.78
N PHE A 328 14.44 -4.81 -3.30
CA PHE A 328 13.71 -3.55 -3.41
C PHE A 328 13.32 -3.28 -4.86
#